data_6a680fb6177ab7bd991038a83f6a4984
#
_entry.id   6a680fb6177ab7bd991038a83f6a4984
#
_cell.length_a   1.000
_cell.length_b   1.000
_cell.length_c   1.000
_cell.angle_alpha   90.00
_cell.angle_beta   90.00
_cell.angle_gamma   90.00
#
_symmetry.space_group_name_H-M   'P 1'
#
loop_
_entity.id
_entity.type
_entity.pdbx_description
1 polymer ?
#
loop_
_entity_poly.entity_id
_entity_poly.type
_entity_poly.pdbx_seq_one_letter_code
_entity_poly.pdbx_strand_id
1 'polypeptide(L)'
;MLGGRAMEIVYSSEELTSYMGRNIPVSKDAPLLLDRFLDNATEVDVDAISDGKQVYIGGIMEHIEQAGVHSGDSSCSLPPYSLSSEVQAALAGQMQSLALALGVVGLCNAQFAIQGDEILSLIHI
;
A
#
# COMPACT_ATOMS: atom_id res chain seq x y z
N MET A 1 9.05 -7.66 -9.65
CA MET A 1 10.52 -7.48 -9.85
C MET A 1 11.06 -6.83 -8.58
N LEU A 2 11.83 -7.54 -7.79
CA LEU A 2 12.50 -6.96 -6.63
C LEU A 2 13.66 -6.06 -7.10
N GLY A 3 13.74 -4.83 -6.61
CA GLY A 3 14.90 -3.95 -6.81
C GLY A 3 14.74 -2.80 -7.80
N GLY A 4 13.52 -2.39 -8.16
CA GLY A 4 13.27 -1.13 -8.88
C GLY A 4 13.91 -0.99 -10.28
N ARG A 5 14.40 -2.08 -10.87
CA ARG A 5 14.95 -2.04 -12.23
C ARG A 5 13.84 -1.74 -13.22
N ALA A 6 14.08 -0.77 -14.09
CA ALA A 6 13.13 -0.28 -15.09
C ALA A 6 11.86 0.37 -14.50
N MET A 7 11.93 0.92 -13.29
CA MET A 7 10.91 1.80 -12.74
C MET A 7 11.38 3.24 -12.87
N GLU A 8 10.49 4.12 -13.33
CA GLU A 8 10.76 5.54 -13.49
C GLU A 8 9.51 6.33 -13.11
N ILE A 9 9.70 7.42 -12.37
CA ILE A 9 8.62 8.35 -12.07
C ILE A 9 8.53 9.32 -13.25
N VAL A 10 7.35 9.46 -13.82
CA VAL A 10 7.06 10.38 -14.91
C VAL A 10 6.03 11.42 -14.46
N TYR A 11 6.25 12.67 -14.79
CA TYR A 11 5.43 13.80 -14.37
C TYR A 11 4.56 14.37 -15.49
N SER A 12 4.75 13.89 -16.74
CA SER A 12 3.98 14.33 -17.89
C SER A 12 3.79 13.23 -18.92
N SER A 13 2.83 13.43 -19.82
CA SER A 13 2.58 12.52 -20.95
C SER A 13 3.76 12.46 -21.91
N GLU A 14 4.51 13.56 -22.05
CA GLU A 14 5.70 13.66 -22.88
C GLU A 14 6.84 12.81 -22.30
N GLU A 15 7.04 12.86 -20.98
CA GLU A 15 8.01 12.02 -20.29
C GLU A 15 7.65 10.55 -20.39
N LEU A 16 6.38 10.18 -20.23
CA LEU A 16 5.90 8.82 -20.44
C LEU A 16 6.21 8.34 -21.86
N THR A 17 5.92 9.17 -22.87
CA THR A 17 6.20 8.84 -24.26
C THR A 17 7.70 8.65 -24.51
N SER A 18 8.52 9.51 -23.94
CA SER A 18 9.97 9.40 -24.01
C SER A 18 10.47 8.11 -23.33
N TYR A 19 9.93 7.76 -22.16
CA TYR A 19 10.24 6.52 -21.46
C TYR A 19 9.92 5.30 -22.32
N MET A 20 8.73 5.24 -22.90
CA MET A 20 8.30 4.15 -23.79
C MET A 20 9.17 4.04 -25.05
N GLY A 21 9.70 5.16 -25.56
CA GLY A 21 10.60 5.20 -26.72
C GLY A 21 12.02 4.64 -26.47
N ARG A 22 12.40 4.40 -25.21
CA ARG A 22 13.73 3.89 -24.83
C ARG A 22 13.90 2.36 -25.00
N ASN A 23 13.25 1.75 -26.01
CA ASN A 23 13.32 0.31 -26.30
C ASN A 23 12.89 -0.61 -25.16
N ILE A 24 11.90 -0.21 -24.39
CA ILE A 24 11.28 -1.09 -23.42
C ILE A 24 10.38 -2.06 -24.21
N PRO A 25 10.63 -3.37 -24.13
CA PRO A 25 9.83 -4.35 -24.86
C PRO A 25 8.46 -4.47 -24.19
N VAL A 26 7.53 -3.60 -24.59
CA VAL A 26 6.13 -3.70 -24.19
C VAL A 26 5.41 -4.63 -25.18
N SER A 27 4.83 -5.70 -24.69
CA SER A 27 4.05 -6.66 -25.48
C SER A 27 2.79 -7.05 -24.71
N LYS A 28 1.92 -7.83 -25.37
CA LYS A 28 0.74 -8.41 -24.67
C LYS A 28 1.14 -9.31 -23.51
N ASP A 29 2.28 -9.96 -23.60
CA ASP A 29 2.81 -10.90 -22.59
C ASP A 29 3.70 -10.18 -21.55
N ALA A 30 4.10 -8.94 -21.82
CA ALA A 30 4.88 -8.09 -20.92
C ALA A 30 4.31 -6.65 -20.94
N PRO A 31 3.15 -6.43 -20.34
CA PRO A 31 2.52 -5.11 -20.30
C PRO A 31 3.31 -4.14 -19.42
N LEU A 32 3.20 -2.85 -19.73
CA LEU A 32 3.67 -1.79 -18.85
C LEU A 32 2.61 -1.53 -17.78
N LEU A 33 3.03 -1.56 -16.52
CA LEU A 33 2.19 -1.15 -15.40
C LEU A 33 2.42 0.33 -15.12
N LEU A 34 1.34 1.09 -15.04
CA LEU A 34 1.34 2.50 -14.66
C LEU A 34 0.56 2.66 -13.37
N ASP A 35 1.25 3.08 -12.34
CA ASP A 35 0.65 3.36 -11.03
C ASP A 35 0.75 4.85 -10.71
N ARG A 36 -0.19 5.33 -9.91
CA ARG A 36 -0.11 6.67 -9.35
C ARG A 36 1.06 6.74 -8.37
N PHE A 37 1.97 7.67 -8.59
CA PHE A 37 3.02 7.97 -7.63
C PHE A 37 2.45 8.79 -6.47
N LEU A 38 2.75 8.35 -5.24
CA LEU A 38 2.36 9.03 -4.01
C LEU A 38 3.59 9.69 -3.40
N ASP A 39 3.67 11.01 -3.51
CA ASP A 39 4.72 11.78 -2.87
C ASP A 39 4.34 12.06 -1.41
N ASN A 40 5.30 11.88 -0.49
CA ASN A 40 5.12 12.13 0.94
C ASN A 40 3.94 11.38 1.59
N ALA A 41 3.66 10.16 1.16
CA ALA A 41 2.67 9.32 1.80
C ALA A 41 3.25 8.63 3.06
N THR A 42 2.40 8.44 4.05
CA THR A 42 2.70 7.62 5.24
C THR A 42 2.26 6.19 4.97
N GLU A 43 3.16 5.23 5.14
CA GLU A 43 2.85 3.81 5.01
C GLU A 43 2.35 3.26 6.34
N VAL A 44 1.33 2.43 6.29
CA VAL A 44 0.68 1.85 7.46
C VAL A 44 0.35 0.39 7.21
N ASP A 45 0.77 -0.47 8.13
CA ASP A 45 0.35 -1.87 8.18
C ASP A 45 -0.80 -2.05 9.16
N VAL A 46 -1.81 -2.81 8.77
CA VAL A 46 -2.91 -3.20 9.64
C VAL A 46 -2.95 -4.71 9.75
N ASP A 47 -2.71 -5.20 10.96
CA ASP A 47 -2.83 -6.61 11.29
C ASP A 47 -4.20 -6.94 11.87
N ALA A 48 -4.78 -8.03 11.42
CA ALA A 48 -6.06 -8.51 11.90
C ALA A 48 -6.11 -10.04 11.98
N ILE A 49 -7.09 -10.53 12.72
CA ILE A 49 -7.48 -11.93 12.75
C ILE A 49 -8.97 -12.05 12.45
N SER A 50 -9.32 -13.01 11.61
CA SER A 50 -10.70 -13.27 11.20
C SER A 50 -11.09 -14.72 11.43
N ASP A 51 -12.35 -14.95 11.83
CA ASP A 51 -12.98 -16.28 11.87
C ASP A 51 -13.88 -16.55 10.66
N GLY A 52 -13.87 -15.64 9.68
CA GLY A 52 -14.73 -15.64 8.49
C GLY A 52 -16.07 -14.95 8.69
N LYS A 53 -16.39 -14.48 9.90
CA LYS A 53 -17.62 -13.76 10.23
C LYS A 53 -17.34 -12.45 10.98
N GLN A 54 -16.35 -12.49 11.84
CA GLN A 54 -15.90 -11.36 12.64
C GLN A 54 -14.40 -11.13 12.39
N VAL A 55 -14.00 -9.88 12.40
CA VAL A 55 -12.60 -9.48 12.22
C VAL A 55 -12.20 -8.63 13.41
N TYR A 56 -11.15 -9.05 14.07
CA TYR A 56 -10.52 -8.31 15.16
C TYR A 56 -9.24 -7.66 14.67
N ILE A 57 -9.11 -6.35 14.85
CA ILE A 57 -7.90 -5.60 14.50
C ILE A 57 -6.88 -5.82 15.62
N GLY A 58 -5.76 -6.43 15.29
CA GLY A 58 -4.66 -6.70 16.21
C GLY A 58 -3.79 -5.47 16.44
N GLY A 59 -3.57 -4.68 15.40
CA GLY A 59 -2.79 -3.46 15.50
C GLY A 59 -2.78 -2.65 14.21
N ILE A 60 -2.53 -1.35 14.35
CA ILE A 60 -2.26 -0.42 13.26
C ILE A 60 -0.85 0.12 13.50
N MET A 61 0.06 -0.15 12.59
CA MET A 61 1.48 0.17 12.69
C MET A 61 1.83 1.25 11.67
N GLU A 62 2.22 2.40 12.15
CA GLU A 62 2.67 3.51 11.31
C GLU A 62 4.18 3.41 11.06
N HIS A 63 4.60 3.41 9.79
CA HIS A 63 6.00 3.42 9.42
C HIS A 63 6.65 4.78 9.73
N ILE A 64 7.89 4.74 10.22
CA ILE A 64 8.67 5.95 10.52
C ILE A 64 9.36 6.44 9.25
N GLU A 65 9.84 5.53 8.42
CA GLU A 65 10.43 5.83 7.14
C GLU A 65 9.35 6.19 6.11
N GLN A 66 9.73 6.96 5.12
CA GLN A 66 8.81 7.36 4.03
C GLN A 66 8.32 6.14 3.25
N ALA A 67 7.11 6.24 2.72
CA ALA A 67 6.54 5.21 1.86
C ALA A 67 7.48 4.85 0.70
N GLY A 68 7.60 3.55 0.43
CA GLY A 68 8.50 3.01 -0.59
C GLY A 68 9.81 2.44 -0.05
N VAL A 69 10.13 2.63 1.23
CA VAL A 69 11.19 1.87 1.91
C VAL A 69 10.65 0.47 2.18
N HIS A 70 11.46 -0.57 1.89
CA HIS A 70 11.04 -1.95 2.10
C HIS A 70 10.66 -2.19 3.57
N SER A 71 9.52 -2.82 3.81
CA SER A 71 8.97 -3.04 5.16
C SER A 71 9.93 -3.78 6.11
N GLY A 72 10.80 -4.63 5.58
CA GLY A 72 11.85 -5.29 6.36
C GLY A 72 12.95 -4.38 6.86
N ASP A 73 13.08 -3.17 6.30
CA ASP A 73 14.08 -2.15 6.63
C ASP A 73 13.45 -0.92 7.31
N SER A 74 12.15 -0.98 7.60
CA SER A 74 11.41 0.11 8.22
C SER A 74 11.14 -0.14 9.69
N SER A 75 11.24 0.92 10.49
CA SER A 75 10.76 0.93 11.87
C SER A 75 9.28 1.32 11.90
N CYS A 76 8.53 0.74 12.83
CA CYS A 76 7.11 1.04 12.98
C CYS A 76 6.79 1.52 14.39
N SER A 77 5.83 2.41 14.49
CA SER A 77 5.23 2.84 15.75
C SER A 77 3.88 2.13 15.98
N LEU A 78 3.73 1.52 17.13
CA LEU A 78 2.49 0.91 17.59
C LEU A 78 2.22 1.36 19.03
N PRO A 79 1.17 2.11 19.31
CA PRO A 79 0.15 2.63 18.36
C PRO A 79 0.72 3.68 17.41
N PRO A 80 -0.04 4.03 16.33
CA PRO A 80 0.31 5.13 15.43
C PRO A 80 0.51 6.44 16.19
N TYR A 81 1.47 7.25 15.77
CA TYR A 81 1.80 8.50 16.46
C TYR A 81 1.28 9.75 15.75
N SER A 82 1.08 9.72 14.42
CA SER A 82 0.63 10.87 13.64
C SER A 82 -0.79 10.74 13.10
N LEU A 83 -1.36 9.52 13.10
CA LEU A 83 -2.68 9.26 12.53
C LEU A 83 -3.80 9.68 13.48
N SER A 84 -4.76 10.45 12.97
CA SER A 84 -5.96 10.80 13.72
C SER A 84 -6.83 9.58 14.06
N SER A 85 -7.68 9.70 15.07
CA SER A 85 -8.63 8.64 15.45
C SER A 85 -9.61 8.30 14.32
N GLU A 86 -9.96 9.27 13.51
CA GLU A 86 -10.85 9.11 12.35
C GLU A 86 -10.18 8.25 11.27
N VAL A 87 -8.91 8.53 10.96
CA VAL A 87 -8.11 7.74 10.01
C VAL A 87 -7.92 6.32 10.53
N GLN A 88 -7.58 6.14 11.80
CA GLN A 88 -7.44 4.81 12.39
C GLN A 88 -8.76 4.01 12.34
N ALA A 89 -9.90 4.65 12.61
CA ALA A 89 -11.21 4.01 12.50
C ALA A 89 -11.55 3.64 11.05
N ALA A 90 -11.21 4.49 10.09
CA ALA A 90 -11.40 4.22 8.67
C ALA A 90 -10.54 3.03 8.19
N LEU A 91 -9.26 2.97 8.60
CA LEU A 91 -8.36 1.85 8.31
C LEU A 91 -8.91 0.53 8.88
N ALA A 92 -9.36 0.55 10.14
CA ALA A 92 -9.96 -0.62 10.76
C ALA A 92 -11.21 -1.11 10.00
N GLY A 93 -12.10 -0.18 9.59
CA GLY A 93 -13.28 -0.50 8.80
C GLY A 93 -12.98 -1.06 7.42
N GLN A 94 -11.99 -0.50 6.73
CA GLN A 94 -11.53 -1.00 5.43
C GLN A 94 -10.91 -2.40 5.57
N MET A 95 -10.06 -2.61 6.57
CA MET A 95 -9.46 -3.92 6.85
C MET A 95 -10.52 -4.98 7.14
N GLN A 96 -11.53 -4.66 7.95
CA GLN A 96 -12.64 -5.57 8.25
C GLN A 96 -13.42 -5.94 6.97
N SER A 97 -13.76 -4.94 6.16
CA SER A 97 -14.50 -5.14 4.91
C SER A 97 -13.68 -6.01 3.93
N LEU A 98 -12.39 -5.75 3.82
CA LEU A 98 -11.47 -6.49 2.95
C LEU A 98 -11.35 -7.96 3.39
N ALA A 99 -11.08 -8.21 4.66
CA ALA A 99 -10.93 -9.55 5.19
C ALA A 99 -12.20 -10.40 5.01
N LEU A 100 -13.40 -9.82 5.23
CA LEU A 100 -14.67 -10.50 5.02
C LEU A 100 -14.94 -10.75 3.53
N ALA A 101 -14.69 -9.77 2.66
CA ALA A 101 -14.90 -9.90 1.22
C ALA A 101 -14.01 -10.98 0.59
N LEU A 102 -12.79 -11.15 1.11
CA LEU A 102 -11.86 -12.20 0.68
C LEU A 102 -12.11 -13.54 1.37
N GLY A 103 -13.02 -13.62 2.32
CA GLY A 103 -13.30 -14.85 3.05
C GLY A 103 -12.14 -15.33 3.93
N VAL A 104 -11.35 -14.41 4.47
CA VAL A 104 -10.17 -14.75 5.26
C VAL A 104 -10.58 -15.45 6.56
N VAL A 105 -9.89 -16.54 6.86
CA VAL A 105 -9.95 -17.24 8.15
C VAL A 105 -8.53 -17.40 8.68
N GLY A 106 -8.21 -16.74 9.77
CA GLY A 106 -6.88 -16.69 10.35
C GLY A 106 -6.30 -15.28 10.39
N LEU A 107 -4.98 -15.19 10.42
CA LEU A 107 -4.25 -13.92 10.40
C LEU A 107 -4.27 -13.31 9.00
N CYS A 108 -4.37 -12.00 8.95
CA CYS A 108 -4.24 -11.24 7.70
C CYS A 108 -3.59 -9.87 7.98
N ASN A 109 -2.87 -9.40 6.98
CA ASN A 109 -2.23 -8.10 6.96
C ASN A 109 -2.69 -7.33 5.72
N ALA A 110 -2.82 -6.03 5.83
CA ALA A 110 -2.99 -5.15 4.69
C ALA A 110 -2.11 -3.91 4.85
N GLN A 111 -1.48 -3.52 3.75
CA GLN A 111 -0.68 -2.29 3.67
C GLN A 111 -1.50 -1.17 3.05
N PHE A 112 -1.40 -0.01 3.67
CA PHE A 112 -2.04 1.22 3.22
C PHE A 112 -1.01 2.34 3.07
N ALA A 113 -1.28 3.24 2.14
CA ALA A 113 -0.59 4.52 2.05
C ALA A 113 -1.60 5.64 2.32
N ILE A 114 -1.20 6.59 3.15
CA ILE A 114 -2.03 7.73 3.54
C ILE A 114 -1.38 9.01 3.01
N GLN A 115 -2.11 9.74 2.20
CA GLN A 115 -1.69 11.05 1.69
C GLN A 115 -2.78 12.09 2.01
N GLY A 116 -2.54 12.93 3.00
CA GLY A 116 -3.57 13.80 3.55
C GLY A 116 -4.72 12.98 4.14
N ASP A 117 -5.93 13.15 3.59
CA ASP A 117 -7.13 12.41 4.01
C ASP A 117 -7.41 11.18 3.12
N GLU A 118 -6.60 10.96 2.08
CA GLU A 118 -6.77 9.84 1.16
C GLU A 118 -6.09 8.59 1.70
N ILE A 119 -6.84 7.49 1.78
CA ILE A 119 -6.36 6.17 2.19
C ILE A 119 -6.37 5.26 0.96
N LEU A 120 -5.21 4.73 0.62
CA LEU A 120 -5.01 3.84 -0.51
C LEU A 120 -4.49 2.49 -0.01
N SER A 121 -5.15 1.41 -0.40
CA SER A 121 -4.66 0.06 -0.11
C SER A 121 -3.61 -0.35 -1.15
N LEU A 122 -2.44 -0.78 -0.69
CA LEU A 122 -1.30 -1.13 -1.53
C LEU A 122 -1.20 -2.63 -1.77
N ILE A 123 -1.27 -3.40 -0.71
CA ILE A 123 -1.13 -4.87 -0.74
C ILE A 123 -2.12 -5.46 0.24
N HIS A 124 -2.73 -6.57 -0.18
CA HIS A 124 -3.58 -7.38 0.68
C HIS A 124 -3.31 -8.86 0.39
N ILE A 125 -3.05 -9.57 1.41
CA ILE A 125 -2.81 -11.02 1.38
C ILE A 125 -3.68 -11.68 2.43
#